data_2553140c8bbbebde9fa54c580c23563b
#
_entry.id   2553140c8bbbebde9fa54c580c23563b
#
_cell.length_a   1.000
_cell.length_b   1.000
_cell.length_c   1.000
_cell.angle_alpha   90.00
_cell.angle_beta   90.00
_cell.angle_gamma   90.00
#
_symmetry.space_group_name_H-M   'P 1'
#
loop_
_entity.id
_entity.type
_entity.pdbx_description
1 polymer ?
#
loop_
_entity_poly.entity_id
_entity_poly.type
_entity_poly.pdbx_seq_one_letter_code
_entity_poly.pdbx_strand_id
1 'polypeptide(L)' 'MLTSKEAIQIARKYNLEAEVRQELASGLTPEEALEEWDIL' A
#
# COMPACT_ATOMS: atom_id res chain seq x y z
N MET A 1 5.24 2.94 12.56
CA MET A 1 4.32 3.52 11.57
C MET A 1 4.91 3.42 10.18
N LEU A 2 4.14 2.91 9.22
CA LEU A 2 4.61 2.78 7.85
C LEU A 2 4.48 4.10 7.11
N THR A 3 5.49 4.38 6.26
CA THR A 3 5.38 5.50 5.32
C THR A 3 4.76 4.99 4.02
N SER A 4 4.28 5.91 3.18
CA SER A 4 3.77 5.55 1.86
C SER A 4 4.84 4.84 1.04
N LYS A 5 6.08 5.31 1.13
CA LYS A 5 7.19 4.70 0.39
C LYS A 5 7.40 3.24 0.83
N GLU A 6 7.33 3.00 2.14
CA GLU A 6 7.49 1.64 2.66
C GLU A 6 6.35 0.74 2.20
N ALA A 7 5.12 1.25 2.22
CA ALA A 7 3.97 0.47 1.77
C ALA A 7 4.11 0.09 0.30
N ILE A 8 4.58 1.03 -0.53
CA ILE A 8 4.77 0.77 -1.95
C ILE A 8 5.84 -0.31 -2.17
N GLN A 9 6.93 -0.26 -1.40
CA GLN A 9 7.97 -1.27 -1.50
C GLN A 9 7.47 -2.65 -1.10
N ILE A 10 6.65 -2.72 -0.07
CA ILE A 10 6.05 -3.99 0.35
C ILE A 10 5.11 -4.50 -0.75
N ALA A 11 4.27 -3.61 -1.30
CA ALA A 11 3.30 -3.99 -2.33
C ALA A 11 4.00 -4.50 -3.59
N ARG A 12 5.20 -3.99 -3.89
CA ARG A 12 5.94 -4.41 -5.06
C ARG A 12 6.26 -5.90 -5.01
N LYS A 13 6.49 -6.44 -3.82
CA LYS A 13 6.77 -7.86 -3.64
C LYS A 13 5.57 -8.73 -3.98
N TYR A 14 4.37 -8.16 -3.97
CA TYR A 14 3.12 -8.87 -4.25
C TYR A 14 2.55 -8.50 -5.60
N ASN A 15 3.29 -7.73 -6.42
CA ASN A 15 2.82 -7.21 -7.71
C ASN A 15 1.57 -6.34 -7.56
N LEU A 16 1.47 -5.61 -6.45
CA LEU A 16 0.33 -4.76 -6.16
C LEU A 16 0.72 -3.29 -6.01
N GLU A 17 1.87 -2.91 -6.59
CA GLU A 17 2.35 -1.55 -6.45
C GLU A 17 1.36 -0.52 -7.01
N ALA A 18 0.82 -0.76 -8.20
CA ALA A 18 -0.10 0.19 -8.82
C ALA A 18 -1.38 0.32 -8.00
N GLU A 19 -1.88 -0.81 -7.50
CA GLU A 19 -3.09 -0.82 -6.70
C GLU A 19 -2.90 -0.04 -5.39
N VAL A 20 -1.78 -0.27 -4.72
CA VAL A 20 -1.51 0.41 -3.45
C VAL A 20 -1.26 1.90 -3.69
N ARG A 21 -0.55 2.26 -4.76
CA ARG A 21 -0.36 3.67 -5.10
C ARG A 21 -1.69 4.38 -5.30
N GLN A 22 -2.63 3.73 -5.98
CA GLN A 22 -3.94 4.31 -6.24
C GLN A 22 -4.71 4.53 -4.93
N GLU A 23 -4.64 3.58 -4.02
CA GLU A 23 -5.32 3.72 -2.73
C GLU A 23 -4.71 4.82 -1.88
N LEU A 24 -3.40 4.95 -1.88
CA LEU A 24 -2.75 6.06 -1.19
C LEU A 24 -3.17 7.40 -1.78
N ALA A 25 -3.29 7.47 -3.10
CA ALA A 25 -3.72 8.70 -3.77
C ALA A 25 -5.17 9.05 -3.44
N SER A 26 -6.00 8.05 -3.13
CA SER A 26 -7.40 8.28 -2.78
C SER A 26 -7.61 8.60 -1.31
N GLY A 27 -6.54 8.61 -0.52
CA GLY A 27 -6.60 9.06 0.87
C GLY A 27 -6.44 8.00 1.94
N LEU A 28 -6.23 6.74 1.57
CA LEU A 28 -5.97 5.70 2.57
C LEU A 28 -4.59 5.90 3.20
N THR A 29 -4.48 5.50 4.46
CA THR A 29 -3.16 5.45 5.09
C THR A 29 -2.37 4.28 4.52
N PRO A 30 -1.03 4.28 4.66
CA PRO A 30 -0.23 3.15 4.21
C PRO A 30 -0.69 1.81 4.79
N GLU A 31 -1.04 1.79 6.08
CA GLU A 31 -1.53 0.58 6.71
C GLU A 31 -2.85 0.13 6.11
N GLU A 32 -3.78 1.07 5.91
CA GLU A 32 -5.07 0.76 5.32
C GLU A 32 -4.94 0.23 3.90
N ALA A 33 -4.05 0.83 3.13
CA ALA A 33 -3.84 0.41 1.75
C ALA A 33 -3.34 -1.04 1.69
N LEU A 34 -2.44 -1.42 2.60
CA LEU A 34 -1.93 -2.79 2.64
C LEU A 34 -2.99 -3.76 3.16
N GLU A 35 -3.79 -3.33 4.12
CA GLU A 35 -4.86 -4.18 4.66
C GLU A 35 -5.92 -4.52 3.63
N GLU A 36 -6.17 -3.60 2.69
CA GLU A 36 -7.14 -3.84 1.62
C GLU A 36 -6.79 -5.07 0.79
N TRP A 37 -5.53 -5.41 0.71
CA TRP A 37 -5.03 -6.52 -0.11
C TRP A 37 -4.55 -7.69 0.74
N ASP A 38 -4.92 -7.69 2.03
CA ASP A 38 -4.55 -8.74 2.97
C ASP A 38 -3.04 -8.92 3.11
N ILE A 39 -2.29 -7.85 2.88
CA ILE A 39 -0.84 -7.89 3.08
C ILE A 39 -0.52 -7.71 4.56
N LEU A 40 -1.30 -6.88 5.24
CA LEU A 40 -1.20 -6.71 6.70
C LEU A 40 -2.34 -7.37 7.41
#